data_c95f1149a29b0e0b8a448cdecf93f0ec
#
_entry.id   c95f1149a29b0e0b8a448cdecf93f0ec
#
_cell.length_a   1.000
_cell.length_b   1.000
_cell.length_c   1.000
_cell.angle_alpha   90.00
_cell.angle_beta   90.00
_cell.angle_gamma   90.00
#
_symmetry.space_group_name_H-M   'P 1'
#
loop_
_entity.id
_entity.type
_entity.pdbx_description
1 polymer ?
#
loop_
_entity_poly.entity_id
_entity_poly.type
_entity_poly.pdbx_seq_one_letter_code
_entity_poly.pdbx_strand_id
1 'polypeptide(L)' 'VLSAETAEREADRALIQARAAVQEARNHVKVLEREAEEEYDLNLALINSA' A
#
# COMPACT_ATOMS: atom_id res chain seq x y z
N VAL A 1 16.21 -21.59 25.75
CA VAL A 1 15.91 -22.42 24.58
C VAL A 1 14.56 -22.02 24.01
N LEU A 2 14.55 -21.68 22.75
CA LEU A 2 13.32 -21.31 22.06
C LEU A 2 12.50 -22.56 21.80
N SER A 3 11.28 -22.62 22.30
CA SER A 3 10.39 -23.73 22.01
C SER A 3 9.79 -23.57 20.61
N ALA A 4 9.35 -24.69 20.01
CA ALA A 4 8.69 -24.66 18.72
C ALA A 4 7.44 -23.78 18.75
N GLU A 5 6.70 -23.79 19.86
CA GLU A 5 5.51 -22.95 20.02
C GLU A 5 5.85 -21.46 20.02
N THR A 6 6.95 -21.07 20.68
CA THR A 6 7.38 -19.69 20.66
C THR A 6 7.81 -19.26 19.28
N ALA A 7 8.55 -20.11 18.57
CA ALA A 7 8.96 -19.84 17.18
C ALA A 7 7.76 -19.67 16.25
N GLU A 8 6.73 -20.50 16.41
CA GLU A 8 5.51 -20.39 15.65
C GLU A 8 4.77 -19.07 15.90
N ARG A 9 4.69 -18.66 17.17
CA ARG A 9 4.04 -17.38 17.52
C ARG A 9 4.78 -16.20 16.93
N GLU A 10 6.11 -16.23 16.96
CA GLU A 10 6.91 -15.17 16.37
C GLU A 10 6.75 -15.12 14.85
N ALA A 11 6.71 -16.28 14.19
CA ALA A 11 6.49 -16.37 12.77
C ALA A 11 5.10 -15.85 12.40
N ASP A 12 4.07 -16.22 13.16
CA ASP A 12 2.70 -15.74 12.93
C ASP A 12 2.61 -14.24 13.09
N ARG A 13 3.26 -13.69 14.12
CA ARG A 13 3.28 -12.25 14.35
C ARG A 13 3.96 -11.52 13.20
N ALA A 14 5.09 -12.04 12.74
CA ALA A 14 5.82 -11.46 11.62
C ALA A 14 4.98 -11.50 10.34
N LEU A 15 4.23 -12.58 10.12
CA LEU A 15 3.35 -12.70 8.98
C LEU A 15 2.21 -11.67 9.02
N ILE A 16 1.59 -11.48 10.18
CA ILE A 16 0.54 -10.48 10.35
C ILE A 16 1.08 -9.08 10.06
N GLN A 17 2.25 -8.76 10.57
CA GLN A 17 2.89 -7.47 10.32
C GLN A 17 3.22 -7.27 8.84
N ALA A 18 3.74 -8.31 8.19
CA ALA A 18 4.06 -8.25 6.76
C ALA A 18 2.81 -8.04 5.91
N ARG A 19 1.72 -8.72 6.23
CA ARG A 19 0.45 -8.56 5.51
C ARG A 19 -0.13 -7.17 5.70
N ALA A 20 -0.03 -6.62 6.91
CA ALA A 20 -0.48 -5.25 7.18
C ALA A 20 0.35 -4.24 6.38
N ALA A 21 1.66 -4.41 6.32
CA ALA A 21 2.53 -3.54 5.55
C ALA A 21 2.22 -3.60 4.05
N VAL A 22 1.95 -4.79 3.51
CA VAL A 22 1.54 -4.95 2.10
C VAL A 22 0.22 -4.23 1.85
N GLN A 23 -0.75 -4.36 2.76
CA GLN A 23 -2.04 -3.70 2.60
C GLN A 23 -1.90 -2.18 2.61
N GLU A 24 -1.08 -1.63 3.51
CA GLU A 24 -0.79 -0.20 3.51
C GLU A 24 -0.13 0.25 2.22
N ALA A 25 0.83 -0.52 1.72
CA ALA A 25 1.50 -0.20 0.47
C ALA A 25 0.52 -0.19 -0.71
N ARG A 26 -0.39 -1.15 -0.76
CA ARG A 26 -1.41 -1.21 -1.80
C ARG A 26 -2.37 -0.02 -1.73
N ASN A 27 -2.77 0.36 -0.52
CA ASN A 27 -3.63 1.53 -0.33
C ASN A 27 -2.92 2.81 -0.76
N HIS A 28 -1.65 2.92 -0.46
CA HIS A 28 -0.84 4.06 -0.85
C HIS A 28 -0.71 4.16 -2.38
N VAL A 29 -0.49 3.02 -3.05
CA VAL A 29 -0.43 2.98 -4.52
C VAL A 29 -1.76 3.44 -5.12
N LYS A 30 -2.89 3.01 -4.56
CA LYS A 30 -4.21 3.44 -5.03
C LYS A 30 -4.40 4.95 -4.91
N VAL A 31 -3.93 5.53 -3.81
CA VAL A 31 -4.00 6.98 -3.61
C VAL A 31 -3.14 7.70 -4.64
N LEU A 32 -1.93 7.22 -4.87
CA LEU A 32 -1.03 7.80 -5.87
C LEU A 32 -1.58 7.69 -7.29
N GLU A 33 -2.20 6.57 -7.61
CA GLU A 33 -2.85 6.37 -8.92
C GLU A 33 -4.00 7.36 -9.12
N ARG A 34 -4.80 7.56 -8.09
CA ARG A 34 -5.91 8.53 -8.14
C ARG A 34 -5.38 9.96 -8.31
N GLU A 35 -4.35 10.32 -7.58
CA GLU A 35 -3.74 11.64 -7.70
C GLU A 35 -3.17 11.86 -9.11
N ALA A 36 -2.53 10.83 -9.68
CA ALA A 36 -2.01 10.91 -11.03
C ALA A 36 -3.11 11.09 -12.07
N GLU A 37 -4.24 10.38 -11.90
CA GLU A 37 -5.40 10.51 -12.78
C GLU A 37 -6.01 11.93 -12.69
N GLU A 38 -6.17 12.44 -11.48
CA GLU A 38 -6.69 13.78 -11.26
C GLU A 38 -5.80 14.85 -11.87
N GLU A 39 -4.50 14.70 -11.73
CA GLU A 39 -3.53 15.62 -12.33
C GLU A 39 -3.56 15.54 -13.85
N TYR A 40 -3.67 14.36 -14.41
CA TYR A 40 -3.78 14.17 -15.85
C TYR A 40 -5.05 14.83 -16.40
N ASP A 41 -6.18 14.61 -15.75
CA ASP A 41 -7.46 15.21 -16.14
C ASP A 41 -7.42 16.74 -16.05
N LEU A 42 -6.82 17.28 -15.02
CA LEU A 42 -6.66 18.71 -14.85
C LEU A 42 -5.80 19.31 -15.95
N ASN A 43 -4.68 18.68 -16.27
CA ASN A 43 -3.80 19.13 -17.35
C ASN A 43 -4.49 19.08 -18.70
N LEU A 44 -5.29 18.04 -18.96
CA LEU A 44 -6.04 17.90 -20.19
C LEU A 44 -7.11 18.99 -20.29
N ALA A 45 -7.80 19.31 -19.21
CA ALA A 45 -8.79 20.37 -19.16
C ALA A 45 -8.15 21.73 -19.42
N LEU A 46 -6.98 21.99 -18.88
CA LEU A 46 -6.24 23.23 -19.11
C LEU A 46 -5.83 23.38 -20.57
N ILE A 47 -5.39 22.31 -21.21
CA ILE A 47 -5.03 22.29 -22.62
C ILE A 47 -6.26 22.55 -23.48
N ASN A 48 -7.38 21.92 -23.17
CA ASN A 48 -8.62 22.06 -23.95
C ASN A 48 -9.29 23.42 -23.78
N SER A 49 -9.06 24.11 -22.66
CA SER A 49 -9.64 25.42 -22.40
C SER A 49 -8.80 26.57 -22.94
N ALA A 50 -7.61 26.26 -23.35
CA ALA A 50 -6.74 27.23 -23.99
C ALA A 50 -6.97 27.28 -25.49
#